data_347ce7e0fe627bb438107a969dfa465c
#
_entry.id   347ce7e0fe627bb438107a969dfa465c
#
_cell.length_a   1.000
_cell.length_b   1.000
_cell.length_c   1.000
_cell.angle_alpha   90.00
_cell.angle_beta   90.00
_cell.angle_gamma   90.00
#
_symmetry.space_group_name_H-M   'P 1'
#
loop_
_entity.id
_entity.type
_entity.pdbx_description
1 polymer ?
#
loop_
_entity_poly.entity_id
_entity_poly.type
_entity_poly.pdbx_seq_one_letter_code
_entity_poly.pdbx_strand_id
1 'polypeptide(L)'
;MAVVKLSKSTFEEWKQGMDEDAEMTQMFMRDVMIGKVDDYTAIVCADVYDPELQQQYMSDPALQEMAEMYGAEHSLYLAKFVATS
;
A
#
# COMPACT_ATOMS: atom_id res chain seq x y z
N MET A 1 -8.07 2.93 -1.51
CA MET A 1 -7.77 1.51 -1.81
C MET A 1 -6.65 1.43 -2.84
N ALA A 2 -5.72 0.55 -2.62
CA ALA A 2 -4.65 0.29 -3.58
C ALA A 2 -4.63 -1.18 -3.95
N VAL A 3 -4.45 -1.48 -5.23
CA VAL A 3 -4.19 -2.83 -5.70
C VAL A 3 -2.71 -2.90 -6.06
N VAL A 4 -2.01 -3.86 -5.48
CA VAL A 4 -0.57 -4.04 -5.68
C VAL A 4 -0.34 -5.34 -6.42
N LYS A 5 0.31 -5.26 -7.59
CA LYS A 5 0.72 -6.44 -8.37
C LYS A 5 2.21 -6.62 -8.23
N LEU A 6 2.64 -7.84 -7.95
CA LEU A 6 4.02 -8.18 -7.69
C LEU A 6 4.57 -9.05 -8.84
N SER A 7 5.69 -8.65 -9.42
CA SER A 7 6.33 -9.38 -10.51
C SER A 7 7.65 -10.04 -10.11
N LYS A 8 8.24 -9.63 -8.99
CA LYS A 8 9.56 -10.13 -8.55
C LYS A 8 9.55 -10.70 -7.13
N SER A 9 8.37 -10.74 -6.48
CA SER A 9 8.23 -11.22 -5.11
C SER A 9 6.86 -11.83 -4.90
N THR A 10 6.68 -12.51 -3.76
CA THR A 10 5.39 -13.03 -3.35
C THR A 10 4.70 -12.07 -2.40
N PHE A 11 3.40 -12.30 -2.15
CA PHE A 11 2.64 -11.52 -1.19
C PHE A 11 3.30 -11.51 0.20
N GLU A 12 3.78 -12.66 0.66
CA GLU A 12 4.39 -12.79 1.98
C GLU A 12 5.66 -11.95 2.11
N GLU A 13 6.50 -11.95 1.09
CA GLU A 13 7.73 -11.14 1.07
C GLU A 13 7.40 -9.64 1.09
N TRP A 14 6.44 -9.23 0.26
CA TRP A 14 6.00 -7.84 0.18
C TRP A 14 5.35 -7.39 1.51
N LYS A 15 4.51 -8.24 2.10
CA LYS A 15 3.84 -7.97 3.37
C LYS A 15 4.85 -7.76 4.50
N GLN A 16 5.90 -8.54 4.53
CA GLN A 16 6.97 -8.37 5.52
C GLN A 16 7.63 -7.00 5.40
N GLY A 17 7.92 -6.54 4.19
CA GLY A 17 8.46 -5.21 3.95
C GLY A 17 7.49 -4.11 4.38
N MET A 18 6.19 -4.29 4.12
CA MET A 18 5.16 -3.35 4.57
C MET A 18 5.07 -3.28 6.09
N ASP A 19 5.19 -4.40 6.78
CA ASP A 19 5.15 -4.43 8.24
C ASP A 19 6.36 -3.71 8.85
N GLU A 20 7.53 -3.77 8.22
CA GLU A 20 8.71 -3.04 8.65
C GLU A 20 8.53 -1.52 8.52
N ASP A 21 7.77 -1.07 7.53
CA ASP A 21 7.49 0.34 7.29
C ASP A 21 6.21 0.85 7.98
N ALA A 22 5.58 0.03 8.80
CA ALA A 22 4.29 0.36 9.42
C ALA A 22 4.34 1.64 10.25
N GLU A 23 5.45 1.92 10.94
CA GLU A 23 5.61 3.14 11.72
C GLU A 23 5.51 4.39 10.84
N MET A 24 6.11 4.37 9.65
CA MET A 24 6.04 5.48 8.71
C MET A 24 4.63 5.66 8.14
N THR A 25 3.98 4.58 7.79
CA THR A 25 2.64 4.66 7.18
C THR A 25 1.57 5.12 8.18
N GLN A 26 1.73 4.85 9.46
CA GLN A 26 0.83 5.33 10.51
C GLN A 26 0.81 6.86 10.65
N MET A 27 1.81 7.55 10.12
CA MET A 27 1.86 9.01 10.17
C MET A 27 0.84 9.68 9.26
N PHE A 28 0.33 8.96 8.25
CA PHE A 28 -0.65 9.51 7.30
C PHE A 28 -1.84 8.59 7.03
N MET A 29 -1.81 7.35 7.50
CA MET A 29 -2.87 6.37 7.32
C MET A 29 -3.25 5.72 8.64
N ARG A 30 -4.52 5.35 8.77
CA ARG A 30 -5.04 4.57 9.89
C ARG A 30 -6.02 3.53 9.37
N ASP A 31 -6.37 2.57 10.23
CA ASP A 31 -7.31 1.49 9.90
C ASP A 31 -6.87 0.73 8.64
N VAL A 32 -5.57 0.46 8.55
CA VAL A 32 -4.99 -0.22 7.40
C VAL A 32 -5.42 -1.68 7.39
N MET A 33 -6.04 -2.11 6.29
CA MET A 33 -6.40 -3.50 6.06
C MET A 33 -5.66 -3.98 4.80
N ILE A 34 -5.00 -5.13 4.91
CA ILE A 34 -4.27 -5.74 3.81
C ILE A 34 -4.92 -7.08 3.51
N GLY A 35 -5.35 -7.26 2.26
CA GLY A 35 -5.93 -8.50 1.78
C GLY A 35 -5.05 -9.17 0.75
N LYS A 36 -4.95 -10.49 0.83
CA LYS A 36 -4.27 -11.31 -0.18
C LYS A 36 -5.29 -11.74 -1.22
N VAL A 37 -5.07 -11.34 -2.48
CA VAL A 37 -5.89 -11.82 -3.61
C VAL A 37 -5.33 -13.14 -4.13
N ASP A 38 -4.02 -13.17 -4.38
CA ASP A 38 -3.26 -14.36 -4.75
C ASP A 38 -1.79 -14.14 -4.34
N ASP A 39 -0.91 -15.08 -4.69
CA ASP A 39 0.52 -15.01 -4.29
C ASP A 39 1.23 -13.77 -4.83
N TYR A 40 0.68 -13.12 -5.84
CA TYR A 40 1.32 -11.99 -6.53
C TYR A 40 0.43 -10.75 -6.56
N THR A 41 -0.66 -10.74 -5.83
CA THR A 41 -1.60 -9.60 -5.83
C THR A 41 -2.12 -9.35 -4.43
N ALA A 42 -2.03 -8.10 -4.00
CA ALA A 42 -2.52 -7.65 -2.71
C ALA A 42 -3.48 -6.47 -2.86
N ILE A 43 -4.37 -6.32 -1.90
CA ILE A 43 -5.23 -5.15 -1.78
C ILE A 43 -4.93 -4.48 -0.45
N VAL A 44 -4.76 -3.16 -0.47
CA VAL A 44 -4.57 -2.34 0.73
C VAL A 44 -5.72 -1.34 0.81
N CYS A 45 -6.44 -1.38 1.91
CA CYS A 45 -7.46 -0.38 2.24
C CYS A 45 -7.03 0.38 3.48
N ALA A 46 -7.07 1.70 3.44
CA ALA A 46 -6.68 2.53 4.56
C ALA A 46 -7.43 3.85 4.54
N ASP A 47 -7.59 4.45 5.71
CA ASP A 47 -8.08 5.81 5.84
C ASP A 47 -6.87 6.75 5.86
N VAL A 48 -6.71 7.53 4.81
CA VAL A 48 -5.61 8.49 4.67
C VAL A 48 -6.06 9.82 5.26
N TYR A 49 -5.52 10.17 6.42
CA TYR A 49 -5.87 11.41 7.10
C TYR A 49 -4.89 12.57 6.79
N ASP A 50 -3.76 12.29 6.16
CA ASP A 50 -2.79 13.30 5.72
C ASP A 50 -2.34 12.98 4.28
N PRO A 51 -3.10 13.43 3.26
CA PRO A 51 -2.77 13.15 1.86
C PRO A 51 -1.45 13.76 1.40
N GLU A 52 -1.07 14.91 1.96
CA GLU A 52 0.20 15.56 1.60
C GLU A 52 1.39 14.72 2.03
N LEU A 53 1.35 14.19 3.26
CA LEU A 53 2.42 13.33 3.77
C LEU A 53 2.47 12.00 3.01
N GLN A 54 1.31 11.46 2.64
CA GLN A 54 1.25 10.28 1.78
C GLN A 54 1.95 10.53 0.45
N GLN A 55 1.69 11.67 -0.17
CA GLN A 55 2.29 12.01 -1.45
C GLN A 55 3.80 12.15 -1.34
N GLN A 56 4.31 12.76 -0.27
CA GLN A 56 5.72 12.86 0.00
C GLN A 56 6.36 11.47 0.17
N TYR A 57 5.70 10.59 0.91
CA TYR A 57 6.15 9.22 1.13
C TYR A 57 6.21 8.44 -0.18
N MET A 58 5.17 8.54 -1.01
CA MET A 58 5.09 7.84 -2.30
C MET A 58 6.12 8.36 -3.31
N SER A 59 6.60 9.58 -3.13
CA SER A 59 7.62 10.20 -4.00
C SER A 59 9.04 9.96 -3.49
N ASP A 60 9.22 9.30 -2.35
CA ASP A 60 10.54 9.04 -1.77
C ASP A 60 11.31 8.06 -2.66
N PRO A 61 12.55 8.39 -3.08
CA PRO A 61 13.36 7.48 -3.89
C PRO A 61 13.61 6.12 -3.25
N ALA A 62 13.72 6.06 -1.93
CA ALA A 62 13.89 4.79 -1.20
C ALA A 62 12.69 3.88 -1.37
N LEU A 63 11.48 4.44 -1.37
CA LEU A 63 10.26 3.67 -1.60
C LEU A 63 10.19 3.16 -3.05
N GLN A 64 10.60 3.99 -4.00
CA GLN A 64 10.64 3.60 -5.41
C GLN A 64 11.63 2.45 -5.65
N GLU A 65 12.79 2.49 -4.99
CA GLU A 65 13.75 1.39 -5.04
C GLU A 65 13.18 0.10 -4.46
N MET A 66 12.47 0.18 -3.33
CA MET A 66 11.78 -0.98 -2.76
C MET A 66 10.73 -1.54 -3.70
N ALA A 67 9.94 -0.66 -4.32
CA ALA A 67 8.91 -1.09 -5.28
C ALA A 67 9.54 -1.81 -6.47
N GLU A 68 10.66 -1.33 -6.98
CA GLU A 68 11.38 -1.99 -8.06
C GLU A 68 11.95 -3.36 -7.63
N MET A 69 12.48 -3.44 -6.40
CA MET A 69 13.03 -4.68 -5.86
C MET A 69 11.97 -5.78 -5.74
N TYR A 70 10.77 -5.42 -5.30
CA TYR A 70 9.65 -6.36 -5.22
C TYR A 70 8.89 -6.51 -6.53
N GLY A 71 9.14 -5.65 -7.51
CA GLY A 71 8.36 -5.59 -8.74
C GLY A 71 6.93 -5.16 -8.48
N ALA A 72 6.73 -4.26 -7.53
CA ALA A 72 5.39 -3.83 -7.11
C ALA A 72 4.85 -2.74 -8.01
N GLU A 73 3.69 -2.97 -8.59
CA GLU A 73 2.90 -1.98 -9.32
C GLU A 73 1.67 -1.61 -8.48
N HIS A 74 1.53 -0.33 -8.19
CA HIS A 74 0.42 0.19 -7.39
C HIS A 74 -0.63 0.83 -8.28
N SER A 75 -1.88 0.42 -8.12
CA SER A 75 -3.04 1.09 -8.71
C SER A 75 -3.87 1.67 -7.58
N LEU A 76 -3.98 2.99 -7.54
CA LEU A 76 -4.68 3.69 -6.46
C LEU A 76 -6.11 4.01 -6.89
N TYR A 77 -7.06 3.72 -6.01
CA TYR A 77 -8.46 4.01 -6.19
C TYR A 77 -8.98 4.79 -4.99
N LEU A 78 -9.64 5.91 -5.25
CA LEU A 78 -10.36 6.63 -4.22
C LEU A 78 -11.75 6.00 -4.07
N ALA A 79 -12.03 5.46 -2.90
CA ALA A 79 -13.34 4.89 -2.61
C ALA A 79 -14.14 5.86 -1.74
N LYS A 80 -15.35 6.17 -2.18
CA LYS A 80 -16.35 6.84 -1.36
C LYS A 80 -17.23 5.76 -0.75
N PHE A 81 -17.30 5.75 0.57
CA PHE A 81 -18.27 4.91 1.24
C PHE A 81 -19.63 5.60 1.20
N VAL A 82 -20.54 5.02 0.45
CA VAL A 82 -21.92 5.52 0.37
C VAL A 82 -22.75 4.70 1.34
N ALA A 83 -23.42 5.38 2.26
CA ALA A 83 -24.33 4.71 3.17
C ALA A 83 -25.49 4.11 2.36
N THR A 84 -25.63 2.80 2.42
CA THR A 84 -26.78 2.10 1.86
C THR A 84 -27.84 1.97 2.92
N SER A 85 -28.97 2.51 2.63
CA SER A 85 -30.15 2.35 3.48
C SER A 85 -30.90 1.06 3.17
#